data_1075f90f24ff89cbb3d603b91ea1ae3a
#
_entry.id   1075f90f24ff89cbb3d603b91ea1ae3a
#
_cell.length_a   1.000
_cell.length_b   1.000
_cell.length_c   1.000
_cell.angle_alpha   90.00
_cell.angle_beta   90.00
_cell.angle_gamma   90.00
#
_symmetry.space_group_name_H-M   'P 1'
#
loop_
_entity.id
_entity.type
_entity.pdbx_description
1 polymer ?
#
loop_
_entity_poly.entity_id
_entity_poly.type
_entity_poly.pdbx_seq_one_letter_code
_entity_poly.pdbx_strand_id
1 'polypeptide(L)'
;MNTTEYPAMSCPASVSQTDIVTLAHGEGGRVMRRLIRERIAMRFGEGDVQFQSDAACLGKLGGDVALTTDSYVVSPLFFPGGDIGSLAVHGTVNDLAMSGARPLFLTLSLILEEGLPLATLDRVIDSVAATARDCDVKIVAGDTKVVPHGAADGMFINTAGVGVYESPHRMSAVNIRPGDGLIISGPIARHGLAVLAARESIGLSPSPRSDLAPLHRVAAELLRTLGADLRTMRDATRGGVAAVLHEWAEESGYAMWVDEGCLPILPESRGVCELLGLDPLFIANEGTFVAAIAPHRVDQALDILQSHLAIGCPASTGCVRHRELSPVLISRGLGADQPLDEPLMAMLPRIC
;
A
#
# COMPACT_ATOMS: atom_id res chain seq x y z
N MET A 1 -12.52 -26.84 66.82
CA MET A 1 -11.82 -26.92 65.54
C MET A 1 -12.85 -26.55 64.48
N ASN A 2 -12.81 -25.30 64.06
CA ASN A 2 -13.68 -24.82 62.98
C ASN A 2 -12.98 -25.04 61.65
N THR A 3 -13.50 -25.96 60.88
CA THR A 3 -13.09 -26.15 59.45
C THR A 3 -13.83 -25.12 58.60
N THR A 4 -13.11 -24.12 58.15
CA THR A 4 -13.60 -23.15 57.16
C THR A 4 -13.64 -23.86 55.79
N GLU A 5 -14.82 -24.23 55.33
CA GLU A 5 -15.03 -24.68 53.94
C GLU A 5 -14.88 -23.48 52.99
N TYR A 6 -13.87 -23.53 52.12
CA TYR A 6 -13.77 -22.62 50.99
C TYR A 6 -14.79 -23.02 49.94
N PRO A 7 -15.58 -22.09 49.41
CA PRO A 7 -16.50 -22.40 48.33
C PRO A 7 -15.69 -22.84 47.09
N ALA A 8 -16.07 -23.98 46.52
CA ALA A 8 -15.51 -24.47 45.28
C ALA A 8 -15.70 -23.40 44.19
N MET A 9 -14.60 -22.88 43.65
CA MET A 9 -14.68 -22.06 42.47
C MET A 9 -15.28 -22.89 41.32
N SER A 10 -16.50 -22.58 40.95
CA SER A 10 -17.12 -23.13 39.74
C SER A 10 -16.27 -22.68 38.54
N CYS A 11 -15.77 -23.63 37.75
CA CYS A 11 -15.23 -23.33 36.44
C CYS A 11 -16.21 -22.49 35.66
N PRO A 12 -15.80 -21.37 35.07
CA PRO A 12 -16.71 -20.62 34.21
C PRO A 12 -17.21 -21.53 33.07
N ALA A 13 -18.50 -21.42 32.82
CA ALA A 13 -19.23 -22.14 31.78
C ALA A 13 -18.47 -22.15 30.47
N SER A 14 -18.68 -23.21 29.67
CA SER A 14 -18.21 -23.32 28.30
C SER A 14 -18.40 -21.99 27.58
N VAL A 15 -17.29 -21.38 27.14
CA VAL A 15 -17.33 -20.17 26.28
C VAL A 15 -18.13 -20.57 25.05
N SER A 16 -19.36 -20.09 24.97
CA SER A 16 -20.16 -20.24 23.74
C SER A 16 -19.31 -19.70 22.58
N GLN A 17 -19.22 -20.45 21.49
CA GLN A 17 -18.61 -19.95 20.25
C GLN A 17 -19.41 -18.72 19.84
N THR A 18 -18.90 -17.54 20.15
CA THR A 18 -19.45 -16.28 19.64
C THR A 18 -18.97 -16.14 18.19
N ASP A 19 -19.85 -15.74 17.28
CA ASP A 19 -19.50 -15.47 15.88
C ASP A 19 -18.87 -14.09 15.68
N ILE A 20 -18.50 -13.42 16.80
CA ILE A 20 -17.92 -12.06 16.83
C ILE A 20 -16.65 -12.00 17.68
N VAL A 21 -15.80 -11.02 17.40
CA VAL A 21 -14.68 -10.66 18.25
C VAL A 21 -15.19 -10.07 19.56
N THR A 22 -14.59 -10.49 20.68
CA THR A 22 -14.87 -9.97 22.03
C THR A 22 -13.58 -9.52 22.68
N LEU A 23 -13.62 -8.69 23.73
CA LEU A 23 -12.45 -8.24 24.48
C LEU A 23 -11.56 -9.41 24.96
N ALA A 24 -12.18 -10.57 25.32
CA ALA A 24 -11.45 -11.77 25.72
C ALA A 24 -10.48 -12.30 24.64
N HIS A 25 -10.69 -11.96 23.36
CA HIS A 25 -9.79 -12.29 22.27
C HIS A 25 -8.51 -11.41 22.26
N GLY A 26 -8.45 -10.34 23.05
CA GLY A 26 -7.31 -9.43 23.18
C GLY A 26 -6.53 -9.54 24.50
N GLU A 27 -6.98 -10.36 25.47
CA GLU A 27 -6.45 -10.36 26.85
C GLU A 27 -5.34 -11.39 27.14
N GLY A 28 -4.74 -12.00 26.11
CA GLY A 28 -3.59 -12.92 26.26
C GLY A 28 -3.94 -14.32 26.79
N GLY A 29 -5.22 -14.62 27.08
CA GLY A 29 -5.68 -15.89 27.64
C GLY A 29 -5.87 -17.00 26.59
N ARG A 30 -6.55 -18.08 27.00
CA ARG A 30 -6.83 -19.24 26.13
C ARG A 30 -7.63 -18.86 24.89
N VAL A 31 -8.56 -17.89 25.01
CA VAL A 31 -9.44 -17.44 23.93
C VAL A 31 -8.58 -16.77 22.84
N MET A 32 -7.70 -15.84 23.20
CA MET A 32 -6.78 -15.18 22.28
C MET A 32 -5.85 -16.19 21.59
N ARG A 33 -5.23 -17.09 22.35
CA ARG A 33 -4.34 -18.11 21.76
C ARG A 33 -5.06 -19.01 20.77
N ARG A 34 -6.32 -19.33 21.04
CA ARG A 34 -7.18 -20.11 20.12
C ARG A 34 -7.47 -19.33 18.85
N LEU A 35 -7.86 -18.04 18.95
CA LEU A 35 -8.08 -17.17 17.81
C LEU A 35 -6.85 -17.10 16.90
N ILE A 36 -5.69 -16.81 17.50
CA ILE A 36 -4.42 -16.69 16.77
C ILE A 36 -4.12 -18.02 16.06
N ARG A 37 -4.11 -19.13 16.78
CA ARG A 37 -3.74 -20.43 16.21
C ARG A 37 -4.71 -20.88 15.13
N GLU A 38 -6.03 -20.86 15.43
CA GLU A 38 -7.03 -21.51 14.58
C GLU A 38 -7.54 -20.62 13.43
N ARG A 39 -7.41 -19.29 13.54
CA ARG A 39 -7.92 -18.37 12.51
C ARG A 39 -6.84 -17.56 11.81
N ILE A 40 -5.73 -17.27 12.45
CA ILE A 40 -4.68 -16.43 11.85
C ILE A 40 -3.54 -17.30 11.34
N ALA A 41 -2.90 -17.98 12.24
CA ALA A 41 -1.65 -18.69 11.98
C ALA A 41 -1.74 -19.84 10.98
N MET A 42 -2.82 -20.61 11.04
CA MET A 42 -3.04 -21.72 10.12
C MET A 42 -2.97 -21.33 8.63
N ARG A 43 -3.17 -20.06 8.32
CA ARG A 43 -3.20 -19.56 6.94
C ARG A 43 -1.82 -19.24 6.38
N PHE A 44 -0.81 -19.13 7.25
CA PHE A 44 0.56 -18.76 6.86
C PHE A 44 1.53 -19.94 6.72
N GLY A 45 1.07 -21.17 6.93
CA GLY A 45 1.87 -22.39 6.78
C GLY A 45 2.56 -22.85 8.08
N GLU A 46 2.82 -24.17 8.16
CA GLU A 46 3.54 -24.75 9.29
C GLU A 46 5.02 -24.34 9.25
N GLY A 47 5.49 -23.65 10.28
CA GLY A 47 6.90 -23.29 10.48
C GLY A 47 7.26 -21.84 10.08
N ASP A 48 6.42 -21.13 9.35
CA ASP A 48 6.70 -19.73 8.96
C ASP A 48 6.44 -18.75 10.11
N VAL A 49 5.53 -19.06 11.04
CA VAL A 49 5.23 -18.23 12.21
C VAL A 49 5.59 -18.95 13.50
N GLN A 50 6.58 -18.43 14.23
CA GLN A 50 6.98 -18.96 15.55
C GLN A 50 6.10 -18.36 16.63
N PHE A 51 4.95 -18.98 16.91
CA PHE A 51 3.94 -18.48 17.87
C PHE A 51 4.37 -18.43 19.33
N GLN A 52 5.49 -19.00 19.69
CA GLN A 52 5.94 -19.12 21.07
C GLN A 52 7.21 -18.33 21.37
N SER A 53 7.69 -17.55 20.39
CA SER A 53 8.87 -16.71 20.54
C SER A 53 8.48 -15.24 20.51
N ASP A 54 9.14 -14.42 21.34
CA ASP A 54 8.94 -12.97 21.35
C ASP A 54 9.50 -12.26 20.11
N ALA A 55 10.28 -12.97 19.29
CA ALA A 55 10.85 -12.45 18.06
C ALA A 55 11.03 -13.55 16.99
N ALA A 56 10.87 -13.17 15.74
CA ALA A 56 11.18 -14.04 14.59
C ALA A 56 12.67 -13.95 14.22
N CYS A 57 13.30 -15.10 14.00
CA CYS A 57 14.67 -15.14 13.50
C CYS A 57 14.63 -15.17 11.97
N LEU A 58 15.14 -14.11 11.32
CA LEU A 58 15.17 -13.99 9.86
C LEU A 58 16.39 -14.66 9.21
N GLY A 59 17.31 -15.19 10.00
CA GLY A 59 18.54 -15.79 9.51
C GLY A 59 19.54 -14.78 8.97
N LYS A 60 20.42 -15.22 8.05
CA LYS A 60 21.36 -14.32 7.37
C LYS A 60 20.75 -13.83 6.07
N LEU A 61 20.69 -12.52 5.90
CA LEU A 61 20.24 -11.87 4.68
C LEU A 61 21.44 -11.56 3.79
N GLY A 62 21.31 -11.77 2.49
CA GLY A 62 22.43 -11.76 1.53
C GLY A 62 22.86 -10.37 1.03
N GLY A 63 22.40 -9.28 1.66
CA GLY A 63 22.70 -7.90 1.24
C GLY A 63 22.36 -6.89 2.32
N ASP A 64 22.47 -5.60 1.98
CA ASP A 64 22.00 -4.52 2.86
C ASP A 64 20.49 -4.64 3.06
N VAL A 65 20.03 -4.38 4.28
CA VAL A 65 18.64 -4.58 4.68
C VAL A 65 17.85 -3.27 4.52
N ALA A 66 16.68 -3.37 3.91
CA ALA A 66 15.65 -2.33 3.91
C ALA A 66 14.56 -2.68 4.92
N LEU A 67 14.00 -1.66 5.57
CA LEU A 67 12.87 -1.77 6.50
C LEU A 67 11.87 -0.66 6.18
N THR A 68 10.61 -1.02 6.09
CA THR A 68 9.48 -0.06 6.04
C THR A 68 8.38 -0.48 7.01
N THR A 69 7.45 0.43 7.30
CA THR A 69 6.23 0.14 8.07
C THR A 69 5.12 1.03 7.61
N ASP A 70 3.91 0.48 7.53
CA ASP A 70 2.71 1.23 7.18
C ASP A 70 1.49 0.77 7.96
N SER A 71 0.49 1.65 8.07
CA SER A 71 -0.74 1.43 8.83
C SER A 71 -1.96 1.70 7.96
N TYR A 72 -2.87 0.74 7.93
CA TYR A 72 -4.03 0.73 7.05
C TYR A 72 -5.31 0.90 7.84
N VAL A 73 -6.06 1.95 7.49
CA VAL A 73 -7.29 2.36 8.15
C VAL A 73 -8.43 2.57 7.15
N VAL A 74 -8.35 1.93 5.99
CA VAL A 74 -9.33 2.08 4.91
C VAL A 74 -10.75 1.72 5.36
N SER A 75 -11.71 2.52 4.95
CA SER A 75 -13.13 2.26 5.16
C SER A 75 -13.90 2.52 3.86
N PRO A 76 -14.70 1.54 3.38
CA PRO A 76 -14.98 0.22 3.96
C PRO A 76 -13.81 -0.76 3.85
N LEU A 77 -13.80 -1.83 4.67
CA LEU A 77 -12.75 -2.87 4.66
C LEU A 77 -12.64 -3.61 3.32
N PHE A 78 -13.73 -3.70 2.58
CA PHE A 78 -13.82 -4.33 1.26
C PHE A 78 -14.30 -3.30 0.25
N PHE A 79 -13.58 -3.17 -0.86
CA PHE A 79 -13.88 -2.21 -1.92
C PHE A 79 -13.69 -2.85 -3.31
N PRO A 80 -14.23 -2.28 -4.37
CA PRO A 80 -14.03 -2.80 -5.72
C PRO A 80 -12.55 -2.86 -6.09
N GLY A 81 -12.03 -4.07 -6.29
CA GLY A 81 -10.62 -4.30 -6.66
C GLY A 81 -9.72 -4.73 -5.52
N GLY A 82 -10.20 -4.80 -4.25
CA GLY A 82 -9.39 -5.24 -3.13
C GLY A 82 -10.10 -5.19 -1.77
N ASP A 83 -9.32 -5.36 -0.74
CA ASP A 83 -9.70 -5.24 0.66
C ASP A 83 -8.51 -4.80 1.51
N ILE A 84 -8.75 -4.50 2.80
CA ILE A 84 -7.70 -4.05 3.72
C ILE A 84 -6.54 -5.05 3.86
N GLY A 85 -6.81 -6.36 3.71
CA GLY A 85 -5.79 -7.40 3.81
C GLY A 85 -4.84 -7.40 2.62
N SER A 86 -5.37 -7.39 1.39
CA SER A 86 -4.57 -7.26 0.17
C SER A 86 -3.86 -5.92 0.09
N LEU A 87 -4.49 -4.84 0.55
CA LEU A 87 -3.90 -3.52 0.64
C LEU A 87 -2.68 -3.50 1.57
N ALA A 88 -2.79 -4.08 2.77
CA ALA A 88 -1.72 -4.11 3.75
C ALA A 88 -0.47 -4.87 3.26
N VAL A 89 -0.65 -5.93 2.48
CA VAL A 89 0.48 -6.67 1.91
C VAL A 89 1.08 -5.92 0.73
N HIS A 90 0.25 -5.50 -0.23
CA HIS A 90 0.76 -4.82 -1.43
C HIS A 90 1.45 -3.51 -1.09
N GLY A 91 0.87 -2.66 -0.23
CA GLY A 91 1.47 -1.36 0.11
C GLY A 91 2.88 -1.53 0.68
N THR A 92 3.06 -2.37 1.70
CA THR A 92 4.37 -2.61 2.31
C THR A 92 5.38 -3.28 1.35
N VAL A 93 4.90 -4.21 0.49
CA VAL A 93 5.74 -4.81 -0.56
C VAL A 93 6.16 -3.77 -1.60
N ASN A 94 5.24 -2.88 -1.98
CA ASN A 94 5.51 -1.82 -2.96
C ASN A 94 6.49 -0.78 -2.42
N ASP A 95 6.39 -0.38 -1.16
CA ASP A 95 7.37 0.50 -0.51
C ASP A 95 8.80 -0.03 -0.62
N LEU A 96 9.00 -1.32 -0.27
CA LEU A 96 10.30 -1.97 -0.40
C LEU A 96 10.77 -1.99 -1.86
N ALA A 97 9.86 -2.32 -2.78
CA ALA A 97 10.16 -2.36 -4.21
C ALA A 97 10.53 -0.99 -4.78
N MET A 98 9.82 0.07 -4.37
CA MET A 98 10.11 1.45 -4.80
C MET A 98 11.47 1.93 -4.29
N SER A 99 11.94 1.42 -3.15
CA SER A 99 13.32 1.67 -2.69
C SER A 99 14.39 0.89 -3.47
N GLY A 100 13.99 -0.11 -4.27
CA GLY A 100 14.89 -1.04 -5.00
C GLY A 100 15.28 -2.26 -4.19
N ALA A 101 14.66 -2.50 -3.05
CA ALA A 101 14.86 -3.71 -2.27
C ALA A 101 13.91 -4.83 -2.71
N ARG A 102 14.40 -6.07 -2.69
CA ARG A 102 13.53 -7.24 -2.86
C ARG A 102 12.83 -7.55 -1.54
N PRO A 103 11.49 -7.52 -1.48
CA PRO A 103 10.72 -7.87 -0.28
C PRO A 103 10.96 -9.33 0.11
N LEU A 104 11.01 -9.62 1.41
CA LEU A 104 11.23 -10.98 1.93
C LEU A 104 10.24 -11.34 3.03
N PHE A 105 10.11 -10.48 4.03
CA PHE A 105 9.36 -10.75 5.25
C PHE A 105 8.45 -9.59 5.61
N LEU A 106 7.29 -9.93 6.14
CA LEU A 106 6.36 -8.96 6.73
C LEU A 106 6.01 -9.36 8.16
N THR A 107 5.70 -8.38 8.99
CA THR A 107 4.92 -8.56 10.20
C THR A 107 3.46 -8.23 9.92
N LEU A 108 2.54 -8.75 10.75
CA LEU A 108 1.11 -8.47 10.65
C LEU A 108 0.57 -8.15 12.04
N SER A 109 0.23 -6.89 12.29
CA SER A 109 -0.39 -6.45 13.53
C SER A 109 -1.84 -6.04 13.27
N LEU A 110 -2.76 -6.55 14.10
CA LEU A 110 -4.19 -6.35 13.98
C LEU A 110 -4.73 -5.60 15.19
N ILE A 111 -5.49 -4.54 14.95
CA ILE A 111 -6.33 -3.87 15.97
C ILE A 111 -7.77 -4.16 15.57
N LEU A 112 -8.46 -4.98 16.36
CA LEU A 112 -9.81 -5.46 16.11
C LEU A 112 -10.79 -4.74 17.02
N GLU A 113 -11.91 -4.31 16.48
CA GLU A 113 -13.00 -3.76 17.29
C GLU A 113 -13.85 -4.88 17.85
N GLU A 114 -14.25 -4.77 19.12
CA GLU A 114 -15.26 -5.65 19.72
C GLU A 114 -16.56 -5.60 18.94
N GLY A 115 -17.12 -6.77 18.62
CA GLY A 115 -18.30 -6.89 17.77
C GLY A 115 -18.01 -7.20 16.31
N LEU A 116 -16.76 -7.10 15.86
CA LEU A 116 -16.38 -7.49 14.49
C LEU A 116 -16.78 -8.96 14.23
N PRO A 117 -17.52 -9.28 13.15
CA PRO A 117 -17.81 -10.66 12.80
C PRO A 117 -16.54 -11.46 12.53
N LEU A 118 -16.41 -12.64 13.13
CA LEU A 118 -15.25 -13.53 12.90
C LEU A 118 -15.13 -13.95 11.42
N ALA A 119 -16.25 -14.04 10.71
CA ALA A 119 -16.24 -14.29 9.26
C ALA A 119 -15.58 -13.13 8.46
N THR A 120 -15.71 -11.89 8.92
CA THR A 120 -15.00 -10.74 8.35
C THR A 120 -13.51 -10.84 8.59
N LEU A 121 -13.10 -11.17 9.82
CA LEU A 121 -11.69 -11.42 10.15
C LEU A 121 -11.11 -12.54 9.29
N ASP A 122 -11.78 -13.69 9.21
CA ASP A 122 -11.35 -14.84 8.40
C ASP A 122 -11.12 -14.43 6.94
N ARG A 123 -12.06 -13.70 6.35
CA ARG A 123 -11.96 -13.25 4.97
C ARG A 123 -10.76 -12.31 4.74
N VAL A 124 -10.48 -11.41 5.69
CA VAL A 124 -9.32 -10.51 5.61
C VAL A 124 -8.02 -11.30 5.74
N ILE A 125 -7.92 -12.23 6.70
CA ILE A 125 -6.72 -13.04 6.88
C ILE A 125 -6.48 -13.97 5.69
N ASP A 126 -7.53 -14.53 5.09
CA ASP A 126 -7.42 -15.31 3.84
C ASP A 126 -6.86 -14.46 2.70
N SER A 127 -7.29 -13.19 2.58
CA SER A 127 -6.76 -12.23 1.61
C SER A 127 -5.29 -11.91 1.87
N VAL A 128 -4.90 -11.62 3.12
CA VAL A 128 -3.49 -11.41 3.50
C VAL A 128 -2.63 -12.60 3.11
N ALA A 129 -3.07 -13.82 3.44
CA ALA A 129 -2.30 -15.04 3.17
C ALA A 129 -2.17 -15.33 1.66
N ALA A 130 -3.24 -15.10 0.89
CA ALA A 130 -3.20 -15.24 -0.57
C ALA A 130 -2.24 -14.22 -1.19
N THR A 131 -2.37 -12.96 -0.81
CA THR A 131 -1.54 -11.87 -1.35
C THR A 131 -0.07 -12.04 -0.98
N ALA A 132 0.24 -12.47 0.25
CA ALA A 132 1.62 -12.72 0.67
C ALA A 132 2.27 -13.85 -0.17
N ARG A 133 1.50 -14.92 -0.48
CA ARG A 133 1.99 -15.99 -1.38
C ARG A 133 2.23 -15.49 -2.79
N ASP A 134 1.32 -14.68 -3.33
CA ASP A 134 1.45 -14.12 -4.69
C ASP A 134 2.64 -13.16 -4.82
N CYS A 135 2.98 -12.47 -3.74
CA CYS A 135 4.15 -11.58 -3.64
C CYS A 135 5.45 -12.32 -3.28
N ASP A 136 5.41 -13.64 -2.99
CA ASP A 136 6.55 -14.44 -2.51
C ASP A 136 7.20 -13.85 -1.24
N VAL A 137 6.36 -13.36 -0.32
CA VAL A 137 6.79 -12.85 0.99
C VAL A 137 6.20 -13.68 2.13
N LYS A 138 6.91 -13.74 3.25
CA LYS A 138 6.49 -14.52 4.41
C LYS A 138 6.03 -13.61 5.55
N ILE A 139 4.88 -13.91 6.14
CA ILE A 139 4.46 -13.31 7.41
C ILE A 139 5.19 -14.07 8.54
N VAL A 140 6.10 -13.38 9.25
CA VAL A 140 6.99 -14.05 10.21
C VAL A 140 6.73 -13.69 11.67
N ALA A 141 6.02 -12.60 11.92
CA ALA A 141 5.63 -12.15 13.26
C ALA A 141 4.33 -11.36 13.18
N GLY A 142 3.69 -11.15 14.32
CA GLY A 142 2.47 -10.35 14.37
C GLY A 142 2.02 -10.08 15.79
N ASP A 143 1.05 -9.20 15.93
CA ASP A 143 0.36 -8.91 17.19
C ASP A 143 -1.14 -8.78 16.95
N THR A 144 -1.94 -8.97 17.98
CA THR A 144 -3.40 -8.81 17.93
C THR A 144 -3.86 -8.09 19.18
N LYS A 145 -4.56 -6.99 18.99
CA LYS A 145 -5.24 -6.25 20.05
C LYS A 145 -6.72 -6.18 19.76
N VAL A 146 -7.52 -6.18 20.81
CA VAL A 146 -8.96 -5.91 20.71
C VAL A 146 -9.26 -4.65 21.50
N VAL A 147 -9.97 -3.73 20.87
CA VAL A 147 -10.43 -2.47 21.47
C VAL A 147 -11.94 -2.50 21.66
N PRO A 148 -12.50 -1.75 22.63
CA PRO A 148 -13.93 -1.67 22.86
C PRO A 148 -14.68 -1.18 21.61
N HIS A 149 -15.96 -1.53 21.53
CA HIS A 149 -16.85 -1.02 20.47
C HIS A 149 -16.84 0.51 20.39
N GLY A 150 -16.73 1.06 19.17
CA GLY A 150 -16.63 2.50 18.90
C GLY A 150 -15.20 3.07 19.03
N ALA A 151 -14.19 2.25 19.38
CA ALA A 151 -12.79 2.71 19.49
C ALA A 151 -11.96 2.44 18.21
N ALA A 152 -12.50 1.70 17.26
CA ALA A 152 -11.96 1.51 15.93
C ALA A 152 -13.10 1.55 14.91
N ASP A 153 -12.81 1.30 13.63
CA ASP A 153 -13.79 1.15 12.56
C ASP A 153 -13.70 -0.29 12.01
N GLY A 154 -14.13 -1.23 12.84
CA GLY A 154 -14.06 -2.66 12.58
C GLY A 154 -12.65 -3.23 12.75
N MET A 155 -11.69 -2.83 11.90
CA MET A 155 -10.32 -3.36 11.93
C MET A 155 -9.33 -2.33 11.38
N PHE A 156 -8.15 -2.27 12.02
CA PHE A 156 -6.95 -1.63 11.46
C PHE A 156 -5.83 -2.66 11.35
N ILE A 157 -4.99 -2.51 10.35
CA ILE A 157 -3.82 -3.36 10.10
C ILE A 157 -2.58 -2.49 10.08
N ASN A 158 -1.51 -2.96 10.75
CA ASN A 158 -0.17 -2.44 10.55
C ASN A 158 0.74 -3.57 10.08
N THR A 159 1.60 -3.26 9.11
CA THR A 159 2.64 -4.14 8.62
C THR A 159 3.99 -3.46 8.72
N ALA A 160 5.03 -4.24 9.01
CA ALA A 160 6.40 -3.83 8.78
C ALA A 160 7.06 -4.82 7.82
N GLY A 161 7.79 -4.30 6.84
CA GLY A 161 8.40 -5.09 5.79
C GLY A 161 9.92 -5.07 5.87
N VAL A 162 10.54 -6.23 5.67
CA VAL A 162 11.98 -6.40 5.55
C VAL A 162 12.33 -6.89 4.15
N GLY A 163 13.24 -6.17 3.49
CA GLY A 163 13.77 -6.51 2.18
C GLY A 163 15.28 -6.45 2.13
N VAL A 164 15.86 -6.86 1.01
CA VAL A 164 17.30 -6.79 0.77
C VAL A 164 17.60 -6.09 -0.55
N TYR A 165 18.62 -5.28 -0.54
CA TYR A 165 19.16 -4.68 -1.75
C TYR A 165 20.09 -5.66 -2.45
N GLU A 166 19.73 -6.03 -3.69
CA GLU A 166 20.55 -6.90 -4.55
C GLU A 166 21.41 -6.09 -5.53
N SER A 167 21.03 -4.85 -5.81
CA SER A 167 21.78 -3.92 -6.64
C SER A 167 22.70 -3.04 -5.80
N PRO A 168 23.92 -2.72 -6.26
CA PRO A 168 24.76 -1.70 -5.63
C PRO A 168 24.21 -0.28 -5.85
N HIS A 169 23.37 -0.08 -6.87
CA HIS A 169 22.75 1.20 -7.15
C HIS A 169 21.63 1.48 -6.14
N ARG A 170 21.67 2.66 -5.53
CA ARG A 170 20.62 3.16 -4.62
C ARG A 170 19.83 4.25 -5.33
N MET A 171 18.55 4.01 -5.51
CA MET A 171 17.62 4.99 -6.05
C MET A 171 17.36 6.09 -5.02
N SER A 172 17.31 7.34 -5.49
CA SER A 172 16.99 8.50 -4.67
C SER A 172 16.64 9.67 -5.58
N ALA A 173 15.75 10.56 -5.13
CA ALA A 173 15.40 11.76 -5.86
C ALA A 173 16.59 12.72 -6.03
N VAL A 174 17.61 12.65 -5.19
CA VAL A 174 18.87 13.41 -5.38
C VAL A 174 19.65 13.02 -6.66
N ASN A 175 19.33 11.83 -7.23
CA ASN A 175 19.95 11.38 -8.48
C ASN A 175 19.29 11.96 -9.74
N ILE A 176 18.14 12.59 -9.60
CA ILE A 176 17.38 13.21 -10.69
C ILE A 176 18.21 14.34 -11.33
N ARG A 177 18.11 14.48 -12.66
CA ARG A 177 18.84 15.47 -13.45
C ARG A 177 17.89 16.18 -14.42
N PRO A 178 18.16 17.44 -14.77
CA PRO A 178 17.44 18.10 -15.85
C PRO A 178 17.53 17.29 -17.15
N GLY A 179 16.39 17.14 -17.83
CA GLY A 179 16.25 16.30 -19.02
C GLY A 179 15.79 14.88 -18.75
N ASP A 180 15.83 14.38 -17.51
CA ASP A 180 15.27 13.06 -17.18
C ASP A 180 13.77 13.05 -17.49
N GLY A 181 13.28 11.93 -18.05
CA GLY A 181 11.87 11.71 -18.33
C GLY A 181 11.11 11.29 -17.09
N LEU A 182 9.87 11.76 -16.99
CA LEU A 182 8.91 11.36 -15.97
C LEU A 182 7.92 10.38 -16.58
N ILE A 183 7.86 9.16 -16.04
CA ILE A 183 6.97 8.10 -16.47
C ILE A 183 5.97 7.79 -15.36
N ILE A 184 4.70 7.61 -15.73
CA ILE A 184 3.69 7.02 -14.86
C ILE A 184 3.42 5.60 -15.36
N SER A 185 3.48 4.61 -14.46
CA SER A 185 3.44 3.19 -14.81
C SER A 185 2.09 2.68 -15.30
N GLY A 186 1.00 3.37 -15.00
CA GLY A 186 -0.36 2.95 -15.37
C GLY A 186 -1.42 4.01 -15.10
N PRO A 187 -2.70 3.70 -15.34
CA PRO A 187 -3.79 4.66 -15.15
C PRO A 187 -3.92 5.14 -13.71
N ILE A 188 -4.02 6.46 -13.52
CA ILE A 188 -4.13 7.14 -12.23
C ILE A 188 -5.58 7.38 -11.80
N ALA A 189 -5.73 7.81 -10.53
CA ALA A 189 -7.00 8.15 -9.86
C ALA A 189 -7.94 6.94 -9.68
N ARG A 190 -7.40 5.73 -9.50
CA ARG A 190 -8.23 4.52 -9.44
C ARG A 190 -8.56 4.11 -8.01
N HIS A 191 -7.56 3.96 -7.14
CA HIS A 191 -7.78 3.48 -5.78
C HIS A 191 -8.68 4.42 -4.99
N GLY A 192 -8.32 5.70 -4.90
CA GLY A 192 -9.07 6.68 -4.12
C GLY A 192 -10.52 6.81 -4.59
N LEU A 193 -10.78 6.79 -5.90
CA LEU A 193 -12.14 6.82 -6.43
C LEU A 193 -12.92 5.53 -6.14
N ALA A 194 -12.29 4.36 -6.18
CA ALA A 194 -12.94 3.09 -5.85
C ALA A 194 -13.40 3.05 -4.39
N VAL A 195 -12.52 3.48 -3.46
CA VAL A 195 -12.84 3.55 -2.03
C VAL A 195 -13.92 4.61 -1.76
N LEU A 196 -13.81 5.80 -2.37
CA LEU A 196 -14.81 6.86 -2.24
C LEU A 196 -16.19 6.39 -2.71
N ALA A 197 -16.28 5.81 -3.91
CA ALA A 197 -17.54 5.31 -4.47
C ALA A 197 -18.17 4.22 -3.60
N ALA A 198 -17.35 3.33 -3.02
CA ALA A 198 -17.82 2.29 -2.11
C ALA A 198 -18.31 2.87 -0.78
N ARG A 199 -17.60 3.84 -0.21
CA ARG A 199 -17.93 4.49 1.06
C ARG A 199 -19.24 5.27 1.00
N GLU A 200 -19.37 6.10 -0.04
CA GLU A 200 -20.53 6.97 -0.22
C GLU A 200 -21.69 6.27 -0.94
N SER A 201 -21.55 4.97 -1.25
CA SER A 201 -22.55 4.19 -1.99
C SER A 201 -22.98 4.87 -3.29
N ILE A 202 -22.04 5.52 -3.99
CA ILE A 202 -22.30 6.22 -5.24
C ILE A 202 -22.54 5.19 -6.33
N GLY A 203 -23.74 5.16 -6.87
CA GLY A 203 -24.16 4.20 -7.91
C GLY A 203 -23.59 4.51 -9.29
N LEU A 204 -22.27 4.43 -9.46
CA LEU A 204 -21.60 4.64 -10.74
C LEU A 204 -21.61 3.38 -11.60
N SER A 205 -21.80 3.55 -12.91
CA SER A 205 -21.76 2.45 -13.89
C SER A 205 -20.94 2.84 -15.12
N PRO A 206 -19.76 2.21 -15.36
CA PRO A 206 -19.13 1.20 -14.51
C PRO A 206 -18.63 1.79 -13.17
N SER A 207 -18.62 0.96 -12.11
CA SER A 207 -18.05 1.37 -10.82
C SER A 207 -16.53 1.44 -10.91
N PRO A 208 -15.88 2.50 -10.39
CA PRO A 208 -14.43 2.55 -10.29
C PRO A 208 -13.86 1.35 -9.54
N ARG A 209 -12.74 0.82 -10.00
CA ARG A 209 -12.03 -0.29 -9.37
C ARG A 209 -10.62 0.15 -9.00
N SER A 210 -10.18 -0.21 -7.80
CA SER A 210 -8.81 0.02 -7.35
C SER A 210 -7.81 -0.58 -8.33
N ASP A 211 -6.68 0.10 -8.47
CA ASP A 211 -5.48 -0.38 -9.18
C ASP A 211 -4.58 -1.27 -8.31
N LEU A 212 -5.01 -1.58 -7.09
CA LEU A 212 -4.25 -2.37 -6.13
C LEU A 212 -3.56 -3.59 -6.77
N ALA A 213 -2.23 -3.59 -6.77
CA ALA A 213 -1.41 -4.61 -7.42
C ALA A 213 0.03 -4.63 -6.87
N PRO A 214 0.74 -5.78 -6.95
CA PRO A 214 2.13 -5.86 -6.56
C PRO A 214 3.05 -5.26 -7.65
N LEU A 215 3.97 -4.39 -7.25
CA LEU A 215 4.90 -3.70 -8.15
C LEU A 215 6.33 -4.26 -8.10
N HIS A 216 6.64 -5.14 -7.15
CA HIS A 216 8.00 -5.61 -6.87
C HIS A 216 8.69 -6.27 -8.07
N ARG A 217 7.95 -7.02 -8.90
CA ARG A 217 8.55 -7.71 -10.07
C ARG A 217 8.94 -6.73 -11.16
N VAL A 218 8.07 -5.81 -11.50
CA VAL A 218 8.36 -4.80 -12.53
C VAL A 218 9.43 -3.81 -12.05
N ALA A 219 9.41 -3.42 -10.78
CA ALA A 219 10.43 -2.57 -10.17
C ALA A 219 11.82 -3.23 -10.23
N ALA A 220 11.92 -4.51 -9.88
CA ALA A 220 13.17 -5.28 -9.97
C ALA A 220 13.68 -5.38 -11.42
N GLU A 221 12.78 -5.60 -12.40
CA GLU A 221 13.16 -5.67 -13.82
C GLU A 221 13.66 -4.33 -14.34
N LEU A 222 12.99 -3.22 -14.00
CA LEU A 222 13.44 -1.87 -14.34
C LEU A 222 14.83 -1.59 -13.76
N LEU A 223 15.02 -1.86 -12.46
CA LEU A 223 16.31 -1.64 -11.79
C LEU A 223 17.42 -2.50 -12.38
N ARG A 224 17.16 -3.76 -12.66
CA ARG A 224 18.13 -4.69 -13.28
C ARG A 224 18.53 -4.25 -14.68
N THR A 225 17.57 -3.72 -15.47
CA THR A 225 17.80 -3.39 -16.88
C THR A 225 18.37 -2.00 -17.07
N LEU A 226 17.91 -1.02 -16.28
CA LEU A 226 18.28 0.38 -16.44
C LEU A 226 19.45 0.79 -15.51
N GLY A 227 19.65 0.08 -14.40
CA GLY A 227 20.71 0.40 -13.44
C GLY A 227 20.64 1.86 -12.97
N ALA A 228 21.75 2.58 -13.08
CA ALA A 228 21.85 3.98 -12.65
C ALA A 228 21.05 4.97 -13.53
N ASP A 229 20.56 4.54 -14.70
CA ASP A 229 19.69 5.35 -15.54
C ASP A 229 18.24 5.41 -15.00
N LEU A 230 17.86 4.51 -14.10
CA LEU A 230 16.69 4.63 -13.24
C LEU A 230 17.07 5.45 -12.02
N ARG A 231 16.64 6.72 -11.96
CA ARG A 231 17.03 7.64 -10.89
C ARG A 231 16.33 7.32 -9.59
N THR A 232 15.01 7.20 -9.67
CA THR A 232 14.14 6.88 -8.54
C THR A 232 12.79 6.37 -9.03
N MET A 233 12.07 5.66 -8.16
CA MET A 233 10.66 5.29 -8.30
C MET A 233 9.93 5.63 -7.00
N ARG A 234 8.64 5.94 -7.11
CA ARG A 234 7.76 6.16 -5.96
C ARG A 234 6.34 5.78 -6.33
N ASP A 235 5.67 5.00 -5.50
CA ASP A 235 4.24 4.75 -5.64
C ASP A 235 3.42 6.01 -5.35
N ALA A 236 2.38 6.21 -6.15
CA ALA A 236 1.57 7.42 -6.11
C ALA A 236 0.38 7.26 -5.14
N THR A 237 0.66 6.91 -3.88
CA THR A 237 -0.33 6.67 -2.82
C THR A 237 -0.96 7.98 -2.32
N ARG A 238 -0.88 8.31 -1.06
CA ARG A 238 -1.50 9.53 -0.49
C ARG A 238 -0.99 10.80 -1.17
N GLY A 239 -1.94 11.64 -1.60
CA GLY A 239 -1.64 12.85 -2.37
C GLY A 239 -1.36 12.60 -3.84
N GLY A 240 -1.41 11.33 -4.28
CA GLY A 240 -1.30 10.93 -5.68
C GLY A 240 0.03 11.28 -6.34
N VAL A 241 0.01 11.42 -7.65
CA VAL A 241 1.18 11.81 -8.45
C VAL A 241 1.70 13.19 -8.07
N ALA A 242 0.81 14.11 -7.72
CA ALA A 242 1.19 15.47 -7.36
C ALA A 242 2.13 15.50 -6.14
N ALA A 243 1.84 14.74 -5.08
CA ALA A 243 2.71 14.65 -3.90
C ALA A 243 4.10 14.13 -4.26
N VAL A 244 4.20 13.08 -5.06
CA VAL A 244 5.48 12.53 -5.53
C VAL A 244 6.31 13.58 -6.27
N LEU A 245 5.67 14.34 -7.18
CA LEU A 245 6.37 15.38 -7.95
C LEU A 245 6.87 16.50 -7.06
N HIS A 246 6.10 16.93 -6.05
CA HIS A 246 6.52 17.95 -5.10
C HIS A 246 7.67 17.49 -4.22
N GLU A 247 7.59 16.27 -3.65
CA GLU A 247 8.68 15.68 -2.87
C GLU A 247 9.98 15.58 -3.68
N TRP A 248 9.90 15.14 -4.93
CA TRP A 248 11.07 15.05 -5.80
C TRP A 248 11.64 16.42 -6.20
N ALA A 249 10.78 17.42 -6.40
CA ALA A 249 11.21 18.76 -6.68
C ALA A 249 11.91 19.41 -5.48
N GLU A 250 11.47 19.10 -4.26
CA GLU A 250 12.11 19.56 -3.04
C GLU A 250 13.48 18.88 -2.82
N GLU A 251 13.51 17.54 -2.92
CA GLU A 251 14.72 16.77 -2.65
C GLU A 251 15.81 16.97 -3.72
N SER A 252 15.43 17.03 -5.01
CA SER A 252 16.37 17.21 -6.12
C SER A 252 16.81 18.65 -6.36
N GLY A 253 15.97 19.63 -5.95
CA GLY A 253 16.14 21.04 -6.25
C GLY A 253 15.77 21.45 -7.69
N TYR A 254 15.20 20.52 -8.48
CA TYR A 254 14.76 20.75 -9.87
C TYR A 254 13.25 20.91 -9.96
N ALA A 255 12.76 21.36 -11.11
CA ALA A 255 11.33 21.43 -11.39
C ALA A 255 10.85 20.17 -12.11
N MET A 256 9.68 19.65 -11.68
CA MET A 256 8.97 18.56 -12.36
C MET A 256 7.92 19.19 -13.29
N TRP A 257 8.01 18.90 -14.58
CA TRP A 257 7.06 19.36 -15.58
C TRP A 257 6.29 18.20 -16.16
N VAL A 258 4.95 18.29 -16.20
CA VAL A 258 4.06 17.30 -16.76
C VAL A 258 3.11 17.90 -17.80
N ASP A 259 2.77 17.10 -18.81
CA ASP A 259 1.75 17.42 -19.80
C ASP A 259 0.45 16.68 -19.44
N GLU A 260 -0.60 17.43 -19.13
CA GLU A 260 -1.93 16.90 -18.80
C GLU A 260 -2.47 15.98 -19.91
N GLY A 261 -2.19 16.31 -21.18
CA GLY A 261 -2.62 15.52 -22.33
C GLY A 261 -1.99 14.13 -22.39
N CYS A 262 -0.85 13.93 -21.72
CA CYS A 262 -0.12 12.67 -21.67
C CYS A 262 -0.43 11.85 -20.39
N LEU A 263 -1.27 12.37 -19.47
CA LEU A 263 -1.61 11.63 -18.24
C LEU A 263 -2.49 10.41 -18.55
N PRO A 264 -2.13 9.22 -18.06
CA PRO A 264 -2.92 8.01 -18.29
C PRO A 264 -4.14 7.99 -17.36
N ILE A 265 -5.21 8.64 -17.76
CA ILE A 265 -6.47 8.73 -17.01
C ILE A 265 -7.56 8.00 -17.77
N LEU A 266 -8.15 6.96 -17.16
CA LEU A 266 -9.26 6.24 -17.78
C LEU A 266 -10.50 7.14 -17.91
N PRO A 267 -11.31 6.97 -18.98
CA PRO A 267 -12.51 7.79 -19.19
C PRO A 267 -13.47 7.81 -17.98
N GLU A 268 -13.66 6.66 -17.34
CA GLU A 268 -14.50 6.54 -16.14
C GLU A 268 -13.92 7.33 -14.93
N SER A 269 -12.59 7.27 -14.72
CA SER A 269 -11.94 8.06 -13.66
C SER A 269 -12.05 9.56 -13.96
N ARG A 270 -11.85 9.97 -15.21
CA ARG A 270 -11.99 11.37 -15.64
C ARG A 270 -13.41 11.87 -15.39
N GLY A 271 -14.43 11.12 -15.82
CA GLY A 271 -15.82 11.51 -15.64
C GLY A 271 -16.21 11.64 -14.16
N VAL A 272 -15.73 10.75 -13.28
CA VAL A 272 -15.98 10.86 -11.84
C VAL A 272 -15.27 12.07 -11.24
N CYS A 273 -14.01 12.33 -11.63
CA CYS A 273 -13.27 13.51 -11.17
C CYS A 273 -13.98 14.81 -11.59
N GLU A 274 -14.42 14.92 -12.83
CA GLU A 274 -15.17 16.08 -13.35
C GLU A 274 -16.49 16.28 -12.59
N LEU A 275 -17.24 15.19 -12.34
CA LEU A 275 -18.49 15.23 -11.60
C LEU A 275 -18.31 15.73 -10.16
N LEU A 276 -17.23 15.32 -9.49
CA LEU A 276 -16.97 15.62 -8.09
C LEU A 276 -16.06 16.85 -7.88
N GLY A 277 -15.55 17.47 -8.96
CA GLY A 277 -14.60 18.60 -8.87
C GLY A 277 -13.23 18.18 -8.32
N LEU A 278 -12.80 16.94 -8.58
CA LEU A 278 -11.52 16.40 -8.12
C LEU A 278 -10.48 16.47 -9.23
N ASP A 279 -9.22 16.75 -8.88
CA ASP A 279 -8.11 16.64 -9.83
C ASP A 279 -7.47 15.24 -9.71
N PRO A 280 -7.41 14.46 -10.81
CA PRO A 280 -6.86 13.11 -10.82
C PRO A 280 -5.41 12.99 -10.28
N LEU A 281 -4.61 14.05 -10.40
CA LEU A 281 -3.22 14.07 -9.94
C LEU A 281 -3.09 13.94 -8.41
N PHE A 282 -4.12 14.31 -7.65
CA PHE A 282 -4.13 14.25 -6.18
C PHE A 282 -4.81 12.99 -5.62
N ILE A 283 -5.36 12.15 -6.50
CA ILE A 283 -6.06 10.93 -6.08
C ILE A 283 -5.07 9.79 -5.90
N ALA A 284 -5.18 9.10 -4.77
CA ALA A 284 -4.32 7.98 -4.43
C ALA A 284 -4.46 6.79 -5.37
N ASN A 285 -3.33 6.09 -5.54
CA ASN A 285 -3.18 4.85 -6.29
C ASN A 285 -2.42 3.83 -5.43
N GLU A 286 -2.68 2.55 -5.62
CA GLU A 286 -2.06 1.47 -4.83
C GLU A 286 -1.38 0.40 -5.72
N GLY A 287 -1.38 0.62 -7.04
CA GLY A 287 -0.74 -0.23 -8.04
C GLY A 287 -0.11 0.58 -9.17
N THR A 288 0.08 1.89 -8.96
CA THR A 288 0.67 2.81 -9.93
C THR A 288 1.79 3.62 -9.27
N PHE A 289 2.92 3.75 -9.96
CA PHE A 289 4.08 4.51 -9.49
C PHE A 289 4.56 5.51 -10.54
N VAL A 290 5.34 6.47 -10.09
CA VAL A 290 6.09 7.40 -10.94
C VAL A 290 7.56 6.97 -10.95
N ALA A 291 8.23 7.13 -12.11
CA ALA A 291 9.65 6.88 -12.27
C ALA A 291 10.34 8.06 -12.94
N ALA A 292 11.53 8.44 -12.46
CA ALA A 292 12.42 9.38 -13.12
C ALA A 292 13.57 8.62 -13.78
N ILE A 293 13.75 8.80 -15.10
CA ILE A 293 14.60 7.95 -15.93
C ILE A 293 15.42 8.80 -16.89
N ALA A 294 16.68 8.43 -17.12
CA ALA A 294 17.54 9.05 -18.11
C ALA A 294 16.84 9.10 -19.49
N PRO A 295 16.89 10.23 -20.24
CA PRO A 295 16.05 10.45 -21.41
C PRO A 295 16.22 9.39 -22.51
N HIS A 296 17.44 8.86 -22.68
CA HIS A 296 17.75 7.83 -23.69
C HIS A 296 17.25 6.43 -23.32
N ARG A 297 16.65 6.23 -22.12
CA ARG A 297 16.14 4.95 -21.63
C ARG A 297 14.61 4.94 -21.46
N VAL A 298 13.95 6.04 -21.74
CA VAL A 298 12.49 6.19 -21.56
C VAL A 298 11.71 5.13 -22.34
N ASP A 299 12.00 4.95 -23.64
CA ASP A 299 11.29 3.99 -24.47
C ASP A 299 11.48 2.55 -23.97
N GLN A 300 12.72 2.19 -23.56
CA GLN A 300 12.99 0.87 -22.99
C GLN A 300 12.21 0.63 -21.68
N ALA A 301 12.09 1.65 -20.85
CA ALA A 301 11.31 1.56 -19.62
C ALA A 301 9.81 1.37 -19.92
N LEU A 302 9.28 2.09 -20.91
CA LEU A 302 7.89 1.92 -21.35
C LEU A 302 7.62 0.50 -21.87
N ASP A 303 8.53 -0.08 -22.65
CA ASP A 303 8.42 -1.45 -23.15
C ASP A 303 8.37 -2.48 -22.00
N ILE A 304 9.23 -2.31 -20.97
CA ILE A 304 9.23 -3.15 -19.79
C ILE A 304 7.89 -3.03 -19.07
N LEU A 305 7.43 -1.82 -18.80
CA LEU A 305 6.16 -1.57 -18.11
C LEU A 305 4.99 -2.19 -18.86
N GLN A 306 4.94 -2.04 -20.18
CA GLN A 306 3.87 -2.59 -21.01
C GLN A 306 3.83 -4.12 -21.00
N SER A 307 4.99 -4.76 -20.87
CA SER A 307 5.08 -6.23 -20.82
C SER A 307 4.68 -6.83 -19.46
N HIS A 308 4.77 -6.06 -18.37
CA HIS A 308 4.54 -6.53 -17.01
C HIS A 308 3.17 -6.17 -16.43
N LEU A 309 2.54 -5.10 -16.90
CA LEU A 309 1.32 -4.57 -16.30
C LEU A 309 0.08 -4.94 -17.10
N ALA A 310 -0.79 -5.73 -16.52
CA ALA A 310 -2.00 -6.25 -17.18
C ALA A 310 -3.02 -5.16 -17.58
N ILE A 311 -2.99 -3.98 -16.95
CA ILE A 311 -3.83 -2.81 -17.27
C ILE A 311 -2.89 -1.68 -17.68
N GLY A 312 -1.89 -2.02 -18.52
CA GLY A 312 -0.84 -1.08 -18.89
C GLY A 312 -1.29 -0.06 -19.92
N CYS A 313 -1.29 1.19 -19.50
CA CYS A 313 -1.03 2.31 -20.38
C CYS A 313 0.06 3.14 -19.71
N PRO A 314 1.31 2.62 -19.60
CA PRO A 314 2.40 3.43 -19.09
C PRO A 314 2.60 4.61 -20.03
N ALA A 315 2.87 5.77 -19.46
CA ALA A 315 3.01 6.99 -20.26
C ALA A 315 4.23 7.79 -19.85
N SER A 316 4.98 8.28 -20.85
CA SER A 316 5.90 9.38 -20.63
C SER A 316 5.09 10.67 -20.51
N THR A 317 5.01 11.20 -19.31
CA THR A 317 4.09 12.28 -18.98
C THR A 317 4.76 13.63 -18.86
N GLY A 318 6.09 13.67 -18.87
CA GLY A 318 6.79 14.92 -18.68
C GLY A 318 8.30 14.76 -18.56
N CYS A 319 8.95 15.79 -18.05
CA CYS A 319 10.40 15.81 -17.87
C CYS A 319 10.82 16.70 -16.69
N VAL A 320 12.05 16.48 -16.26
CA VAL A 320 12.71 17.32 -15.26
C VAL A 320 13.32 18.54 -15.93
N ARG A 321 13.11 19.72 -15.35
CA ARG A 321 13.63 21.01 -15.83
C ARG A 321 14.44 21.73 -14.76
N HIS A 322 15.24 22.69 -15.14
CA HIS A 322 15.80 23.63 -14.18
C HIS A 322 14.68 24.39 -13.49
N ARG A 323 14.78 24.53 -12.17
CA ARG A 323 13.76 25.23 -11.38
C ARG A 323 13.89 26.73 -11.55
N GLU A 324 12.82 27.37 -11.96
CA GLU A 324 12.73 28.84 -12.04
C GLU A 324 11.87 29.38 -10.90
N LEU A 325 10.54 29.34 -11.03
CA LEU A 325 9.60 29.91 -10.04
C LEU A 325 8.83 28.85 -9.27
N SER A 326 8.37 27.79 -9.95
CA SER A 326 7.53 26.77 -9.33
C SER A 326 8.27 25.41 -9.27
N PRO A 327 8.07 24.62 -8.18
CA PRO A 327 8.62 23.29 -8.07
C PRO A 327 7.96 22.28 -9.03
N VAL A 328 6.66 22.43 -9.26
CA VAL A 328 5.90 21.54 -10.18
C VAL A 328 5.11 22.42 -11.15
N LEU A 329 5.21 22.06 -12.42
CA LEU A 329 4.55 22.74 -13.53
C LEU A 329 3.71 21.72 -14.30
N ILE A 330 2.52 22.15 -14.72
CA ILE A 330 1.62 21.38 -15.57
C ILE A 330 1.24 22.20 -16.80
N SER A 331 1.33 21.61 -17.99
CA SER A 331 0.80 22.16 -19.22
C SER A 331 -0.64 21.69 -19.39
N ARG A 332 -1.61 22.63 -19.39
CA ARG A 332 -3.04 22.35 -19.56
C ARG A 332 -3.59 23.04 -20.81
N GLY A 333 -4.33 22.28 -21.63
CA GLY A 333 -5.20 22.71 -22.73
C GLY A 333 -4.70 23.83 -23.68
N LEU A 334 -4.41 25.00 -23.17
CA LEU A 334 -3.98 26.17 -23.96
C LEU A 334 -2.45 26.27 -24.15
N GLY A 335 -1.68 25.26 -23.73
CA GLY A 335 -0.24 25.19 -23.93
C GLY A 335 0.60 26.11 -23.05
N ALA A 336 0.01 26.76 -22.04
CA ALA A 336 0.75 27.55 -21.05
C ALA A 336 1.08 26.68 -19.83
N ASP A 337 2.33 26.74 -19.41
CA ASP A 337 2.76 26.10 -18.15
C ASP A 337 2.14 26.83 -16.95
N GLN A 338 1.51 26.08 -16.06
CA GLN A 338 0.88 26.58 -14.84
C GLN A 338 1.52 25.91 -13.63
N PRO A 339 1.68 26.61 -12.49
CA PRO A 339 2.02 25.94 -11.24
C PRO A 339 0.97 24.88 -10.89
N LEU A 340 1.42 23.71 -10.47
CA LEU A 340 0.59 22.72 -9.80
C LEU A 340 0.82 22.91 -8.30
N ASP A 341 -0.15 23.49 -7.60
CA ASP A 341 -0.02 23.73 -6.17
C ASP A 341 -0.27 22.45 -5.38
N GLU A 342 0.48 22.26 -4.30
CA GLU A 342 0.25 21.18 -3.36
C GLU A 342 -0.94 21.51 -2.45
N PRO A 343 -1.94 20.62 -2.31
CA PRO A 343 -3.07 20.89 -1.43
C PRO A 343 -2.65 20.82 0.04
N LEU A 344 -3.16 21.75 0.85
CA LEU A 344 -2.91 21.80 2.29
C LEU A 344 -3.46 20.60 3.07
N MET A 345 -4.43 19.89 2.51
CA MET A 345 -5.09 18.73 3.13
C MET A 345 -5.36 17.66 2.08
N ALA A 346 -5.37 16.40 2.52
CA ALA A 346 -5.77 15.28 1.66
C ALA A 346 -7.21 15.49 1.16
N MET A 347 -7.41 15.39 -0.16
CA MET A 347 -8.73 15.53 -0.78
C MET A 347 -9.68 14.40 -0.40
N LEU A 348 -9.15 13.20 -0.14
CA LEU A 348 -9.89 12.01 0.24
C LEU A 348 -9.28 11.40 1.52
N PRO A 349 -9.94 11.52 2.70
CA PRO A 349 -9.44 10.93 3.93
C PRO A 349 -9.69 9.41 3.97
N ARG A 350 -8.83 8.68 4.70
CA ARG A 350 -8.99 7.25 5.04
C ARG A 350 -9.22 6.35 3.82
N ILE A 351 -8.38 6.47 2.83
CA ILE A 351 -8.40 5.63 1.63
C ILE A 351 -7.39 4.47 1.70
N CYS A 352 -6.43 4.56 2.60
CA CYS A 352 -5.44 3.50 2.88
C CYS A 352 -5.28 3.27 4.39
#